data_725c69dcc9feec0d03905b20376c979d
#
_entry.id   725c69dcc9feec0d03905b20376c979d
#
_cell.length_a   1.000
_cell.length_b   1.000
_cell.length_c   1.000
_cell.angle_alpha   90.00
_cell.angle_beta   90.00
_cell.angle_gamma   90.00
#
_symmetry.space_group_name_H-M   'P 1'
#
loop_
_entity.id
_entity.type
_entity.pdbx_description
1 polymer ?
#
loop_
_entity_poly.entity_id
_entity_poly.type
_entity_poly.pdbx_seq_one_letter_code
_entity_poly.pdbx_strand_id
1 'polypeptide(L)'
;MFWISDMEKDNVSLTSNVPYLIRAIRDWVVDNGLTPQLLVDATVEGVQVPIRFVKDGRIVLSIDTNAVADLYLGDDQIRFKTRFHGQSMEVLLPVSSVMAIYPREKPDQPFLLQDGTTRNTQEDRFDHKQADGTGKNPGRPNLKLVE
;
A
#
# COMPACT_ATOMS: atom_id res chain seq x y z
N MET A 1 -23.11 -16.52 -26.23
CA MET A 1 -23.46 -15.84 -25.07
C MET A 1 -22.31 -15.42 -24.25
N PHE A 2 -21.49 -16.34 -23.86
CA PHE A 2 -20.35 -16.02 -23.03
C PHE A 2 -19.36 -15.11 -23.70
N TRP A 3 -19.22 -15.25 -24.99
CA TRP A 3 -18.29 -14.43 -25.72
C TRP A 3 -18.60 -12.96 -25.57
N ILE A 4 -19.88 -12.65 -25.69
CA ILE A 4 -20.31 -11.26 -25.64
C ILE A 4 -20.02 -10.68 -24.26
N SER A 5 -20.27 -11.47 -23.22
CA SER A 5 -19.97 -11.04 -21.88
C SER A 5 -18.50 -10.71 -21.69
N ASP A 6 -17.63 -11.56 -22.21
CA ASP A 6 -16.21 -11.35 -22.09
C ASP A 6 -15.77 -10.10 -22.82
N MET A 7 -16.33 -9.88 -23.99
CA MET A 7 -16.02 -8.68 -24.75
C MET A 7 -16.47 -7.41 -24.04
N GLU A 8 -17.63 -7.48 -23.42
CA GLU A 8 -18.13 -6.36 -22.66
C GLU A 8 -17.24 -6.07 -21.45
N LYS A 9 -16.74 -7.14 -20.83
CA LYS A 9 -15.86 -6.97 -19.67
C LYS A 9 -14.58 -6.26 -20.04
N ASP A 10 -14.08 -6.48 -21.23
CA ASP A 10 -12.86 -5.82 -21.68
C ASP A 10 -13.02 -4.32 -21.71
N ASN A 11 -14.24 -3.83 -21.85
CA ASN A 11 -14.51 -2.40 -21.94
C ASN A 11 -14.99 -1.81 -20.62
N VAL A 12 -15.09 -2.63 -19.58
CA VAL A 12 -15.57 -2.15 -18.29
C VAL A 12 -14.45 -1.43 -17.57
N SER A 13 -14.77 -0.25 -17.07
CA SER A 13 -13.85 0.53 -16.28
C SER A 13 -14.01 0.13 -14.83
N LEU A 14 -12.92 -0.29 -14.20
CA LEU A 14 -12.96 -0.71 -12.80
C LEU A 14 -12.55 0.42 -11.89
N THR A 15 -13.13 0.44 -10.71
CA THR A 15 -12.67 1.35 -9.67
C THR A 15 -11.33 0.88 -9.15
N SER A 16 -10.63 1.75 -8.43
CA SER A 16 -9.35 1.41 -7.86
C SER A 16 -9.48 0.28 -6.84
N ASN A 17 -8.54 -0.63 -6.84
CA ASN A 17 -8.50 -1.70 -5.84
C ASN A 17 -7.75 -1.28 -4.58
N VAL A 18 -7.15 -0.10 -4.57
CA VAL A 18 -6.32 0.34 -3.46
C VAL A 18 -7.05 0.34 -2.12
N PRO A 19 -8.26 0.90 -2.00
CA PRO A 19 -8.93 0.87 -0.70
C PRO A 19 -9.22 -0.55 -0.21
N TYR A 20 -9.50 -1.46 -1.12
CA TYR A 20 -9.75 -2.85 -0.75
C TYR A 20 -8.47 -3.50 -0.23
N LEU A 21 -7.34 -3.20 -0.88
CA LEU A 21 -6.06 -3.75 -0.46
C LEU A 21 -5.63 -3.19 0.88
N ILE A 22 -5.86 -1.91 1.12
CA ILE A 22 -5.53 -1.32 2.41
C ILE A 22 -6.27 -2.05 3.52
N ARG A 23 -7.57 -2.28 3.34
CA ARG A 23 -8.36 -2.97 4.34
C ARG A 23 -7.87 -4.39 4.58
N ALA A 24 -7.59 -5.10 3.50
CA ALA A 24 -7.18 -6.50 3.59
C ALA A 24 -5.79 -6.64 4.20
N ILE A 25 -4.86 -5.83 3.76
CA ILE A 25 -3.50 -5.92 4.27
C ILE A 25 -3.44 -5.49 5.72
N ARG A 26 -4.19 -4.45 6.07
CA ARG A 26 -4.26 -4.01 7.46
C ARG A 26 -4.73 -5.16 8.35
N ASP A 27 -5.81 -5.84 7.95
CA ASP A 27 -6.33 -6.94 8.75
C ASP A 27 -5.33 -8.09 8.84
N TRP A 28 -4.66 -8.37 7.75
CA TRP A 28 -3.65 -9.43 7.72
C TRP A 28 -2.49 -9.11 8.66
N VAL A 29 -2.03 -7.87 8.66
CA VAL A 29 -0.94 -7.46 9.55
C VAL A 29 -1.36 -7.57 11.01
N VAL A 30 -2.56 -7.09 11.33
CA VAL A 30 -3.07 -7.15 12.70
C VAL A 30 -3.24 -8.60 13.14
N ASP A 31 -3.74 -9.47 12.26
CA ASP A 31 -3.92 -10.87 12.59
C ASP A 31 -2.61 -11.58 12.87
N ASN A 32 -1.51 -11.05 12.33
CA ASN A 32 -0.19 -11.59 12.60
C ASN A 32 0.48 -10.96 13.82
N GLY A 33 -0.26 -10.18 14.58
CA GLY A 33 0.29 -9.55 15.76
C GLY A 33 1.22 -8.40 15.49
N LEU A 34 1.18 -7.86 14.28
CA LEU A 34 2.07 -6.77 13.87
C LEU A 34 1.29 -5.47 13.76
N THR A 35 2.01 -4.39 13.54
CA THR A 35 1.43 -3.04 13.56
C THR A 35 1.36 -2.47 12.15
N PRO A 36 0.15 -2.26 11.60
CA PRO A 36 0.05 -1.72 10.25
C PRO A 36 0.34 -0.23 10.24
N GLN A 37 1.17 0.20 9.30
CA GLN A 37 1.50 1.60 9.11
C GLN A 37 1.29 1.99 7.66
N LEU A 38 0.86 3.24 7.47
CA LEU A 38 0.70 3.82 6.16
C LEU A 38 1.81 4.82 5.89
N LEU A 39 2.37 4.78 4.70
CA LEU A 39 3.22 5.84 4.22
C LEU A 39 2.37 6.73 3.33
N VAL A 40 2.30 8.01 3.67
CA VAL A 40 1.37 8.94 3.05
C VAL A 40 2.14 10.10 2.42
N ASP A 41 1.74 10.45 1.20
CA ASP A 41 2.23 11.65 0.52
C ASP A 41 1.42 12.84 1.03
N ALA A 42 2.04 13.62 1.89
CA ALA A 42 1.35 14.75 2.53
C ALA A 42 1.17 15.94 1.61
N THR A 43 1.71 15.89 0.41
CA THR A 43 1.54 16.98 -0.56
C THR A 43 0.25 16.83 -1.37
N VAL A 44 -0.42 15.70 -1.28
CA VAL A 44 -1.67 15.50 -2.01
C VAL A 44 -2.75 16.39 -1.39
N GLU A 45 -3.53 17.00 -2.26
CA GLU A 45 -4.59 17.89 -1.83
C GLU A 45 -5.62 17.10 -1.01
N GLY A 46 -6.05 17.68 0.10
CA GLY A 46 -7.04 17.04 0.96
C GLY A 46 -6.43 16.29 2.15
N VAL A 47 -5.12 16.14 2.19
CA VAL A 47 -4.46 15.49 3.32
C VAL A 47 -4.49 16.43 4.51
N GLN A 48 -5.01 15.95 5.65
CA GLN A 48 -5.03 16.72 6.89
C GLN A 48 -4.30 15.93 7.96
N VAL A 49 -3.09 16.33 8.23
CA VAL A 49 -2.21 15.70 9.20
C VAL A 49 -1.42 16.80 9.90
N PRO A 50 -0.83 16.51 11.07
CA PRO A 50 0.01 17.52 11.74
C PRO A 50 1.27 17.79 10.91
N ILE A 51 1.42 19.00 10.46
CA ILE A 51 2.50 19.37 9.54
C ILE A 51 3.87 19.15 10.16
N ARG A 52 4.00 19.34 11.46
CA ARG A 52 5.31 19.22 12.09
C ARG A 52 5.86 17.80 12.10
N PHE A 53 5.01 16.81 11.79
CA PHE A 53 5.47 15.43 11.69
C PHE A 53 5.72 15.00 10.26
N VAL A 54 5.49 15.90 9.31
CA VAL A 54 5.73 15.64 7.89
C VAL A 54 7.21 15.88 7.61
N LYS A 55 7.85 14.90 6.94
CA LYS A 55 9.24 15.02 6.53
C LYS A 55 9.36 14.75 5.06
N ASP A 56 9.96 15.66 4.34
CA ASP A 56 10.14 15.54 2.88
C ASP A 56 8.82 15.24 2.18
N GLY A 57 7.75 15.90 2.64
CA GLY A 57 6.44 15.73 2.04
C GLY A 57 5.74 14.44 2.37
N ARG A 58 6.24 13.68 3.34
CA ARG A 58 5.68 12.38 3.67
C ARG A 58 5.48 12.25 5.17
N ILE A 59 4.53 11.39 5.54
CA ILE A 59 4.26 11.10 6.94
C ILE A 59 3.92 9.62 7.07
N VAL A 60 4.37 9.02 8.16
CA VAL A 60 4.05 7.62 8.48
C VAL A 60 3.03 7.62 9.59
N LEU A 61 1.95 6.88 9.40
CA LEU A 61 0.84 6.86 10.34
C LEU A 61 0.50 5.41 10.70
N SER A 62 0.36 5.15 11.98
CA SER A 62 -0.09 3.84 12.44
C SER A 62 -1.60 3.79 12.36
N ILE A 63 -2.12 2.66 11.86
CA ILE A 63 -3.57 2.43 11.86
C ILE A 63 -3.92 1.18 12.66
N ASP A 64 -3.10 0.90 13.65
CA ASP A 64 -3.37 -0.19 14.57
C ASP A 64 -4.54 0.18 15.48
N THR A 65 -5.34 -0.83 15.84
CA THR A 65 -6.55 -0.61 16.66
C THR A 65 -6.24 0.07 17.97
N ASN A 66 -5.07 -0.22 18.53
CA ASN A 66 -4.70 0.35 19.82
C ASN A 66 -4.14 1.75 19.72
N ALA A 67 -3.80 2.18 18.52
CA ALA A 67 -3.19 3.50 18.31
C ALA A 67 -4.19 4.54 17.86
N VAL A 68 -5.30 4.12 17.28
CA VAL A 68 -6.25 5.06 16.69
C VAL A 68 -7.67 4.75 17.17
N ALA A 69 -8.51 5.76 17.10
CA ALA A 69 -9.94 5.64 17.43
C ALA A 69 -10.75 6.02 16.20
N ASP A 70 -11.95 5.44 16.12
CA ASP A 70 -12.91 5.78 15.06
C ASP A 70 -12.32 5.60 13.67
N LEU A 71 -11.61 4.51 13.46
CA LEU A 71 -10.96 4.24 12.18
C LEU A 71 -12.00 3.96 11.10
N TYR A 72 -11.92 4.72 10.02
CA TYR A 72 -12.77 4.53 8.86
C TYR A 72 -11.87 4.38 7.62
N LEU A 73 -11.90 3.20 7.03
CA LEU A 73 -11.15 2.91 5.82
C LEU A 73 -12.13 2.82 4.66
N GLY A 74 -12.46 3.97 4.10
CA GLY A 74 -13.44 4.06 3.03
C GLY A 74 -12.83 3.87 1.66
N ASP A 75 -13.67 3.99 0.65
CA ASP A 75 -13.23 3.85 -0.73
C ASP A 75 -12.50 5.09 -1.23
N ASP A 76 -12.87 6.25 -0.73
CA ASP A 76 -12.28 7.51 -1.19
C ASP A 76 -11.43 8.17 -0.12
N GLN A 77 -11.75 7.95 1.12
CA GLN A 77 -11.13 8.62 2.24
C GLN A 77 -10.85 7.67 3.38
N ILE A 78 -9.81 8.01 4.12
CA ILE A 78 -9.47 7.35 5.37
C ILE A 78 -9.54 8.40 6.46
N ARG A 79 -10.19 8.08 7.56
CA ARG A 79 -10.32 9.00 8.69
C ARG A 79 -10.08 8.24 9.98
N PHE A 80 -9.44 8.90 10.91
CA PHE A 80 -9.29 8.33 12.25
C PHE A 80 -8.79 9.42 13.19
N LYS A 81 -8.86 9.12 14.48
CA LYS A 81 -8.32 10.00 15.52
C LYS A 81 -7.13 9.32 16.15
N THR A 82 -6.09 10.09 16.37
CA THR A 82 -4.89 9.55 16.97
C THR A 82 -4.29 10.61 17.89
N ARG A 83 -3.28 10.22 18.65
CA ARG A 83 -2.62 11.14 19.56
C ARG A 83 -1.22 11.41 19.09
N PHE A 84 -0.91 12.69 19.03
CA PHE A 84 0.43 13.16 18.76
C PHE A 84 0.87 13.99 19.96
N HIS A 85 1.88 13.51 20.67
CA HIS A 85 2.40 14.21 21.85
C HIS A 85 1.29 14.54 22.85
N GLY A 86 0.43 13.56 23.09
CA GLY A 86 -0.62 13.70 24.10
C GLY A 86 -1.85 14.44 23.65
N GLN A 87 -1.86 15.00 22.46
CA GLN A 87 -3.03 15.70 21.93
C GLN A 87 -3.75 14.83 20.92
N SER A 88 -5.07 14.78 21.07
CA SER A 88 -5.92 14.04 20.15
C SER A 88 -6.11 14.88 18.89
N MET A 89 -5.86 14.27 17.74
CA MET A 89 -5.99 14.95 16.46
C MET A 89 -6.72 14.06 15.47
N GLU A 90 -7.50 14.68 14.64
CA GLU A 90 -8.19 13.95 13.58
C GLU A 90 -7.34 13.97 12.33
N VAL A 91 -7.23 12.80 11.71
CA VAL A 91 -6.48 12.63 10.47
C VAL A 91 -7.46 12.34 9.36
N LEU A 92 -7.28 13.02 8.24
CA LEU A 92 -8.09 12.80 7.06
C LEU A 92 -7.18 12.63 5.86
N LEU A 93 -7.36 11.54 5.14
CA LEU A 93 -6.51 11.22 4.00
C LEU A 93 -7.36 10.81 2.81
N PRO A 94 -7.15 11.41 1.65
CA PRO A 94 -7.66 10.78 0.42
C PRO A 94 -6.93 9.45 0.24
N VAL A 95 -7.64 8.45 -0.27
CA VAL A 95 -7.00 7.15 -0.50
C VAL A 95 -5.82 7.30 -1.45
N SER A 96 -5.94 8.23 -2.41
CA SER A 96 -4.87 8.46 -3.38
C SER A 96 -3.57 8.96 -2.76
N SER A 97 -3.61 9.44 -1.53
CA SER A 97 -2.40 9.92 -0.87
C SER A 97 -1.58 8.79 -0.24
N VAL A 98 -2.14 7.59 -0.14
CA VAL A 98 -1.45 6.47 0.48
C VAL A 98 -0.49 5.85 -0.51
N MET A 99 0.78 5.84 -0.16
CA MET A 99 1.83 5.32 -1.05
C MET A 99 2.15 3.87 -0.76
N ALA A 100 2.04 3.45 0.49
CA ALA A 100 2.38 2.09 0.88
C ALA A 100 1.73 1.75 2.20
N ILE A 101 1.57 0.45 2.43
CA ILE A 101 1.15 -0.07 3.72
C ILE A 101 2.12 -1.19 4.07
N TYR A 102 2.56 -1.25 5.32
CA TYR A 102 3.54 -2.23 5.73
C TYR A 102 3.49 -2.44 7.24
N PRO A 103 3.97 -3.59 7.72
CA PRO A 103 4.09 -3.79 9.17
C PRO A 103 5.26 -2.98 9.70
N ARG A 104 5.04 -2.28 10.81
CA ARG A 104 6.11 -1.49 11.41
C ARG A 104 7.33 -2.36 11.72
N GLU A 105 7.09 -3.58 12.11
CA GLU A 105 8.14 -4.51 12.51
C GLU A 105 8.90 -5.08 11.32
N LYS A 106 8.38 -4.89 10.11
CA LYS A 106 9.04 -5.37 8.90
C LYS A 106 8.97 -4.31 7.82
N PRO A 107 9.69 -3.20 8.01
CA PRO A 107 9.58 -2.09 7.07
C PRO A 107 10.24 -2.36 5.72
N ASP A 108 10.98 -3.44 5.61
CA ASP A 108 11.61 -3.81 4.35
C ASP A 108 10.68 -4.54 3.39
N GLN A 109 9.42 -4.72 3.77
CA GLN A 109 8.46 -5.42 2.91
C GLN A 109 7.20 -4.58 2.74
N PRO A 110 7.31 -3.42 2.11
CA PRO A 110 6.13 -2.60 1.91
C PRO A 110 5.29 -3.09 0.74
N PHE A 111 3.99 -2.91 0.86
CA PHE A 111 3.06 -3.09 -0.25
C PHE A 111 2.83 -1.73 -0.87
N LEU A 112 3.38 -1.51 -2.06
CA LEU A 112 3.27 -0.23 -2.73
C LEU A 112 1.92 -0.13 -3.40
N LEU A 113 1.28 1.00 -3.23
CA LEU A 113 -0.09 1.21 -3.70
C LEU A 113 -0.09 2.34 -4.72
N GLN A 114 -0.68 2.07 -5.88
CA GLN A 114 -0.86 3.07 -6.90
C GLN A 114 -2.24 2.90 -7.49
N ASP A 115 -2.75 3.96 -8.06
CA ASP A 115 -4.05 3.91 -8.69
C ASP A 115 -4.15 2.70 -9.59
N GLY A 116 -5.03 1.77 -9.21
CA GLY A 116 -5.30 0.61 -10.03
C GLY A 116 -4.18 -0.40 -10.11
N THR A 117 -3.09 -0.18 -9.40
CA THR A 117 -1.93 -1.06 -9.51
C THR A 117 -1.28 -1.25 -8.17
N THR A 118 -0.93 -2.48 -7.89
CA THR A 118 -0.15 -2.81 -6.70
C THR A 118 1.08 -3.55 -7.14
N ARG A 119 2.22 -3.13 -6.64
CA ARG A 119 3.48 -3.75 -7.00
C ARG A 119 4.21 -4.18 -5.77
N ASN A 120 4.93 -5.25 -5.94
CA ASN A 120 5.79 -5.78 -4.91
C ASN A 120 7.21 -5.30 -5.18
N THR A 121 7.86 -4.76 -4.18
CA THR A 121 9.22 -4.28 -4.33
C THR A 121 10.15 -5.37 -4.83
N GLN A 122 9.87 -6.57 -4.43
CA GLN A 122 10.69 -7.69 -4.85
C GLN A 122 10.58 -7.93 -6.34
N GLU A 123 9.38 -7.80 -6.88
CA GLU A 123 9.20 -7.98 -8.31
C GLU A 123 9.98 -6.96 -9.10
N ASP A 124 9.92 -5.72 -8.65
CA ASP A 124 10.67 -4.68 -9.33
C ASP A 124 12.16 -4.97 -9.32
N ARG A 125 12.64 -5.44 -8.19
CA ARG A 125 14.03 -5.77 -8.06
C ARG A 125 14.43 -6.93 -8.96
N PHE A 126 13.55 -7.91 -9.04
CA PHE A 126 13.80 -9.06 -9.87
C PHE A 126 13.87 -8.68 -11.35
N ASP A 127 12.94 -7.87 -11.79
CA ASP A 127 12.92 -7.42 -13.16
C ASP A 127 14.19 -6.65 -13.49
N HIS A 128 14.60 -5.79 -12.60
CA HIS A 128 15.81 -5.02 -12.80
C HIS A 128 17.02 -5.94 -12.89
N LYS A 129 17.04 -6.95 -12.05
CA LYS A 129 18.12 -7.88 -12.04
C LYS A 129 18.22 -8.65 -13.34
N GLN A 130 17.06 -9.02 -13.89
CA GLN A 130 17.04 -9.72 -15.15
C GLN A 130 17.61 -8.86 -16.25
N ALA A 131 17.28 -7.61 -16.23
CA ALA A 131 17.76 -6.71 -17.22
C ALA A 131 19.26 -6.62 -17.16
N ASP A 132 19.80 -6.56 -15.94
CA ASP A 132 21.23 -6.52 -15.77
C ASP A 132 21.85 -7.83 -16.11
N GLY A 133 21.21 -8.87 -15.74
CA GLY A 133 21.76 -10.17 -15.80
C GLY A 133 22.23 -10.56 -17.10
N THR A 134 21.68 -10.01 -18.01
CA THR A 134 22.17 -10.37 -19.20
C THR A 134 22.48 -11.76 -19.08
N GLY A 135 21.77 -12.30 -18.54
CA GLY A 135 21.91 -13.57 -18.55
C GLY A 135 22.94 -14.21 -17.83
N LYS A 136 23.34 -14.41 -17.52
CA LYS A 136 24.23 -15.06 -16.95
C LYS A 136 23.69 -15.82 -16.12
N ASN A 137 23.24 -16.15 -16.04
CA ASN A 137 22.94 -16.83 -15.44
C ASN A 137 22.69 -17.56 -15.05
N PRO A 138 22.97 -17.63 -14.80
CA PRO A 138 22.97 -18.53 -14.55
C PRO A 138 22.25 -19.18 -13.91
N GLY A 139 22.26 -19.64 -13.87
CA GLY A 139 21.69 -20.32 -13.45
C GLY A 139 20.82 -20.42 -13.01
N ARG A 140 20.62 -20.35 -13.13
CA ARG A 140 19.79 -20.67 -13.09
C ARG A 140 19.36 -21.44 -13.15
N PRO A 141 19.73 -21.65 -13.03
CA PRO A 141 19.41 -22.44 -13.27
C PRO A 141 18.85 -23.01 -13.23
N ASN A 142 18.97 -23.03 -13.14
CA ASN A 142 18.51 -23.66 -13.38
C ASN A 142 17.60 -23.99 -13.30
N LEU A 143 17.58 -23.68 -13.07
CA LEU A 143 16.86 -24.06 -13.20
C LEU A 143 16.26 -24.48 -13.60
N LYS A 144 16.48 -24.54 -13.72
CA LYS A 144 16.13 -25.07 -14.44
C LYS A 144 15.80 -25.77 -14.60
N LEU A 145 16.20 -25.65 -14.33
CA LEU A 145 16.11 -26.33 -14.75
C LEU A 145 15.73 -26.91 -14.76
N VAL A 146 15.80 -26.79 -14.46
CA VAL A 146 15.62 -27.37 -14.76
C VAL A 146 15.62 -27.89 -15.19
N GLU A 147 16.15 -27.75 -15.14
CA GLU A 147 16.33 -28.22 -15.91
C GLU A 147 16.33 -28.90 -16.11
#